data_376cf90620c1da2e8aa522d5621c1bd1
#
_entry.id   376cf90620c1da2e8aa522d5621c1bd1
#
_cell.length_a   1.000
_cell.length_b   1.000
_cell.length_c   1.000
_cell.angle_alpha   90.00
_cell.angle_beta   90.00
_cell.angle_gamma   90.00
#
_symmetry.space_group_name_H-M   'P 1'
#
loop_
_entity.id
_entity.type
_entity.pdbx_description
1 polymer ?
#
loop_
_entity_poly.entity_id
_entity_poly.type
_entity_poly.pdbx_seq_one_letter_code
_entity_poly.pdbx_strand_id
1 'polypeptide(L)'
;MTTLYAIYGASGCGRSLMPVARQQLARRGDASEIIFIDDALTDIASVNGHRAMNYQAFLNETASEKYVQIAIANSHVREKIAQRLKMDGIQLWSIIADNVVLMDQIELAKGSALSPFVSIGSNVKIGKCFHANLYSYVEHDCVIGDFVTFAPGVKCN
;
A
#
# COMPACT_ATOMS: atom_id res chain seq x y z
N MET A 1 -21.86 5.48 7.21
CA MET A 1 -20.58 4.84 7.57
C MET A 1 -19.45 5.72 7.06
N THR A 2 -18.42 5.93 7.88
CA THR A 2 -17.24 6.72 7.51
C THR A 2 -16.06 5.79 7.32
N THR A 3 -15.35 5.94 6.22
CA THR A 3 -14.15 5.16 5.89
C THR A 3 -12.92 6.06 6.02
N LEU A 4 -11.86 5.54 6.60
CA LEU A 4 -10.57 6.21 6.68
C LEU A 4 -9.49 5.32 6.06
N TYR A 5 -8.77 5.88 5.11
CA TYR A 5 -7.60 5.23 4.52
C TYR A 5 -6.33 5.80 5.12
N ALA A 6 -5.30 4.98 5.23
CA ALA A 6 -4.00 5.43 5.68
C ALA A 6 -2.85 4.79 4.90
N ILE A 7 -1.79 5.55 4.74
CA ILE A 7 -0.49 5.08 4.28
C ILE A 7 0.44 5.06 5.49
N TYR A 8 0.86 3.86 5.88
CA TYR A 8 1.77 3.66 7.00
C TYR A 8 3.22 3.85 6.54
N GLY A 9 3.81 4.94 6.92
CA GLY A 9 5.11 5.44 6.49
C GLY A 9 4.98 6.75 5.71
N ALA A 10 5.46 7.85 6.30
CA ALA A 10 5.40 9.20 5.71
C ALA A 10 6.72 9.61 5.02
N SER A 11 7.63 8.67 4.77
CA SER A 11 8.89 8.90 4.06
C SER A 11 8.70 8.82 2.54
N GLY A 12 9.79 8.71 1.79
CA GLY A 12 9.77 8.76 0.32
C GLY A 12 8.79 7.79 -0.33
N CYS A 13 8.74 6.54 0.12
CA CYS A 13 7.82 5.53 -0.40
C CYS A 13 6.35 5.94 -0.20
N GLY A 14 5.98 6.30 1.03
CA GLY A 14 4.61 6.72 1.35
C GLY A 14 4.19 7.99 0.61
N ARG A 15 5.07 8.98 0.53
CA ARG A 15 4.80 10.23 -0.20
C ARG A 15 4.63 9.99 -1.71
N SER A 16 5.33 9.02 -2.28
CA SER A 16 5.16 8.64 -3.69
C SER A 16 3.87 7.85 -3.94
N LEU A 17 3.41 7.05 -2.98
CA LEU A 17 2.15 6.32 -3.10
C LEU A 17 0.92 7.20 -2.87
N MET A 18 1.01 8.27 -2.10
CA MET A 18 -0.14 9.12 -1.78
C MET A 18 -0.89 9.66 -3.02
N PRO A 19 -0.24 10.25 -4.03
CA PRO A 19 -0.95 10.70 -5.24
C PRO A 19 -1.58 9.53 -6.01
N VAL A 20 -0.96 8.35 -6.04
CA VAL A 20 -1.52 7.14 -6.65
C VAL A 20 -2.79 6.70 -5.91
N ALA A 21 -2.75 6.71 -4.59
CA ALA A 21 -3.88 6.40 -3.72
C ALA A 21 -5.07 7.34 -3.97
N ARG A 22 -4.82 8.66 -4.02
CA ARG A 22 -5.87 9.65 -4.33
C ARG A 22 -6.51 9.41 -5.69
N GLN A 23 -5.71 9.14 -6.71
CA GLN A 23 -6.21 8.84 -8.06
C GLN A 23 -7.06 7.57 -8.06
N GLN A 24 -6.63 6.53 -7.33
CA GLN A 24 -7.37 5.27 -7.21
C GLN A 24 -8.74 5.49 -6.55
N LEU A 25 -8.83 6.24 -5.47
CA LEU A 25 -10.11 6.56 -4.82
C LEU A 25 -10.98 7.45 -5.71
N ALA A 26 -10.42 8.48 -6.32
CA ALA A 26 -11.16 9.38 -7.21
C ALA A 26 -11.83 8.64 -8.38
N ARG A 27 -11.15 7.65 -8.97
CA ARG A 27 -11.74 6.81 -10.04
C ARG A 27 -12.92 5.97 -9.58
N ARG A 28 -13.01 5.67 -8.29
CA ARG A 28 -14.13 4.93 -7.69
C ARG A 28 -15.24 5.86 -7.20
N GLY A 29 -15.07 7.18 -7.33
CA GLY A 29 -15.97 8.16 -6.75
C GLY A 29 -15.93 8.18 -5.21
N ASP A 30 -14.87 7.68 -4.61
CA ASP A 30 -14.68 7.64 -3.16
C ASP A 30 -13.95 8.91 -2.70
N ALA A 31 -14.65 9.74 -1.92
CA ALA A 31 -14.12 10.99 -1.35
C ALA A 31 -13.57 10.83 0.06
N SER A 32 -13.34 9.60 0.53
CA SER A 32 -12.79 9.33 1.86
C SER A 32 -11.40 9.94 2.03
N GLU A 33 -11.10 10.33 3.25
CA GLU A 33 -9.79 10.89 3.61
C GLU A 33 -8.70 9.83 3.55
N ILE A 34 -7.50 10.26 3.13
CA ILE A 34 -6.27 9.47 3.20
C ILE A 34 -5.28 10.23 4.07
N ILE A 35 -4.76 9.58 5.12
CA ILE A 35 -3.79 10.15 6.04
C ILE A 35 -2.47 9.38 5.99
N PHE A 36 -1.42 9.93 6.63
CA PHE A 36 -0.20 9.18 6.92
C PHE A 36 -0.20 8.67 8.35
N ILE A 37 0.38 7.49 8.57
CA ILE A 37 0.77 6.99 9.88
C ILE A 37 2.30 6.98 9.92
N ASP A 38 2.86 7.60 10.97
CA ASP A 38 4.30 7.60 11.22
C ASP A 38 4.56 7.55 12.72
N ASP A 39 5.13 6.45 13.20
CA ASP A 39 5.37 6.22 14.63
C ASP A 39 6.42 7.17 15.25
N ALA A 40 7.17 7.91 14.44
CA ALA A 40 8.07 8.96 14.93
C ALA A 40 7.33 10.23 15.37
N LEU A 41 6.05 10.39 15.02
CA LEU A 41 5.27 11.56 15.38
C LEU A 41 4.74 11.46 16.81
N THR A 42 4.90 12.54 17.57
CA THR A 42 4.29 12.71 18.92
C THR A 42 2.94 13.38 18.84
N ASP A 43 2.75 14.27 17.88
CA ASP A 43 1.55 15.06 17.67
C ASP A 43 1.03 14.92 16.23
N ILE A 44 -0.21 15.37 16.00
CA ILE A 44 -0.76 15.44 14.65
C ILE A 44 0.02 16.49 13.85
N ALA A 45 0.49 16.09 12.69
CA ALA A 45 1.28 16.89 11.76
C ALA A 45 0.64 16.94 10.38
N SER A 46 1.28 17.65 9.45
CA SER A 46 0.92 17.67 8.04
C SER A 46 2.12 17.27 7.19
N VAL A 47 1.92 16.33 6.28
CA VAL A 47 2.92 15.91 5.28
C VAL A 47 2.30 16.09 3.90
N ASN A 48 2.89 16.96 3.08
CA ASN A 48 2.39 17.31 1.74
C ASN A 48 0.89 17.67 1.71
N GLY A 49 0.41 18.35 2.76
CA GLY A 49 -1.00 18.74 2.88
C GLY A 49 -1.96 17.67 3.40
N HIS A 50 -1.46 16.49 3.74
CA HIS A 50 -2.25 15.41 4.36
C HIS A 50 -2.00 15.34 5.86
N ARG A 51 -3.04 15.05 6.65
CA ARG A 51 -2.86 14.76 8.08
C ARG A 51 -1.89 13.60 8.26
N ALA A 52 -1.05 13.69 9.27
CA ALA A 52 -0.14 12.63 9.66
C ALA A 52 -0.18 12.47 11.18
N MET A 53 -0.16 11.24 11.66
CA MET A 53 -0.25 10.93 13.09
C MET A 53 0.46 9.59 13.39
N ASN A 54 0.72 9.34 14.66
CA ASN A 54 1.21 8.01 15.05
C ASN A 54 0.07 6.97 15.04
N TYR A 55 0.45 5.71 15.15
CA TYR A 55 -0.51 4.61 15.04
C TYR A 55 -1.57 4.63 16.15
N GLN A 56 -1.22 5.03 17.38
CA GLN A 56 -2.18 5.09 18.47
C GLN A 56 -3.26 6.17 18.22
N ALA A 57 -2.86 7.32 17.70
CA ALA A 57 -3.82 8.35 17.30
C ALA A 57 -4.73 7.87 16.16
N PHE A 58 -4.18 7.16 15.18
CA PHE A 58 -4.98 6.53 14.13
C PHE A 58 -6.01 5.53 14.66
N LEU A 59 -5.65 4.70 15.64
CA LEU A 59 -6.60 3.78 16.25
C LEU A 59 -7.78 4.51 16.91
N ASN A 60 -7.53 5.70 17.47
CA ASN A 60 -8.56 6.51 18.15
C ASN A 60 -9.45 7.31 17.18
N GLU A 61 -9.15 7.34 15.88
CA GLU A 61 -10.03 7.96 14.89
C GLU A 61 -11.39 7.25 14.84
N THR A 62 -12.47 8.02 14.70
CA THR A 62 -13.85 7.53 14.82
C THR A 62 -14.40 6.85 13.58
N ALA A 63 -13.60 6.61 12.55
CA ALA A 63 -14.05 5.94 11.33
C ALA A 63 -14.52 4.51 11.62
N SER A 64 -15.63 4.12 11.00
CA SER A 64 -16.22 2.78 11.15
C SER A 64 -15.45 1.71 10.39
N GLU A 65 -14.79 2.09 9.32
CA GLU A 65 -13.90 1.22 8.54
C GLU A 65 -12.53 1.87 8.36
N LYS A 66 -11.48 1.10 8.56
CA LYS A 66 -10.10 1.57 8.44
C LYS A 66 -9.30 0.64 7.54
N TYR A 67 -8.63 1.25 6.55
CA TYR A 67 -7.81 0.54 5.57
C TYR A 67 -6.40 1.10 5.56
N VAL A 68 -5.40 0.25 5.56
CA VAL A 68 -3.99 0.66 5.63
C VAL A 68 -3.16 0.01 4.52
N GLN A 69 -2.43 0.82 3.78
CA GLN A 69 -1.30 0.41 2.94
C GLN A 69 -0.01 0.64 3.72
N ILE A 70 0.82 -0.39 3.83
CA ILE A 70 2.11 -0.27 4.53
C ILE A 70 3.18 0.13 3.51
N ALA A 71 3.64 1.37 3.57
CA ALA A 71 4.61 1.95 2.63
C ALA A 71 6.03 1.94 3.22
N ILE A 72 6.48 0.77 3.64
CA ILE A 72 7.81 0.55 4.25
C ILE A 72 8.52 -0.54 3.45
N ALA A 73 9.68 -0.21 2.89
CA ALA A 73 10.43 -1.08 1.99
C ALA A 73 11.00 -2.32 2.70
N ASN A 74 11.40 -2.20 3.96
CA ASN A 74 11.93 -3.33 4.74
C ASN A 74 10.82 -4.37 4.96
N SER A 75 11.01 -5.57 4.41
CA SER A 75 10.02 -6.66 4.44
C SER A 75 9.70 -7.15 5.85
N HIS A 76 10.70 -7.25 6.73
CA HIS A 76 10.49 -7.69 8.11
C HIS A 76 9.71 -6.66 8.94
N VAL A 77 10.00 -5.37 8.75
CA VAL A 77 9.24 -4.29 9.40
C VAL A 77 7.80 -4.28 8.87
N ARG A 78 7.62 -4.42 7.56
CA ARG A 78 6.29 -4.47 6.93
C ARG A 78 5.47 -5.65 7.43
N GLU A 79 6.08 -6.83 7.60
CA GLU A 79 5.44 -8.02 8.17
C GLU A 79 4.97 -7.78 9.61
N LYS A 80 5.82 -7.22 10.48
CA LYS A 80 5.46 -6.90 11.86
C LYS A 80 4.28 -5.91 11.94
N ILE A 81 4.28 -4.89 11.08
CA ILE A 81 3.17 -3.94 11.01
C ILE A 81 1.90 -4.65 10.52
N ALA A 82 1.97 -5.49 9.50
CA ALA A 82 0.81 -6.24 9.01
C ALA A 82 0.20 -7.15 10.09
N GLN A 83 1.02 -7.80 10.90
CA GLN A 83 0.56 -8.60 12.04
C GLN A 83 -0.15 -7.73 13.08
N ARG A 84 0.40 -6.55 13.41
CA ARG A 84 -0.23 -5.60 14.34
C ARG A 84 -1.57 -5.11 13.82
N LEU A 85 -1.66 -4.71 12.56
CA LEU A 85 -2.91 -4.30 11.93
C LEU A 85 -3.97 -5.40 12.01
N LYS A 86 -3.58 -6.65 11.75
CA LYS A 86 -4.49 -7.81 11.84
C LYS A 86 -5.02 -8.00 13.26
N MET A 87 -4.18 -7.86 14.28
CA MET A 87 -4.59 -8.00 15.69
C MET A 87 -5.60 -6.89 16.08
N ASP A 88 -5.45 -5.70 15.54
CA ASP A 88 -6.33 -4.55 15.80
C ASP A 88 -7.56 -4.51 14.87
N GLY A 89 -7.76 -5.53 14.02
CA GLY A 89 -8.91 -5.62 13.10
C GLY A 89 -8.87 -4.63 11.93
N ILE A 90 -7.70 -4.04 11.65
CA ILE A 90 -7.50 -3.10 10.54
C ILE A 90 -7.26 -3.87 9.23
N GLN A 91 -7.91 -3.44 8.17
CA GLN A 91 -7.82 -4.09 6.87
C GLN A 91 -6.61 -3.60 6.06
N LEU A 92 -5.93 -4.54 5.40
CA LEU A 92 -4.90 -4.19 4.42
C LEU A 92 -5.53 -3.63 3.14
N TRP A 93 -4.94 -2.56 2.64
CA TRP A 93 -5.34 -1.89 1.41
C TRP A 93 -4.28 -2.02 0.33
N SER A 94 -4.68 -2.35 -0.90
CA SER A 94 -3.78 -2.37 -2.04
C SER A 94 -3.90 -1.08 -2.84
N ILE A 95 -2.75 -0.48 -3.16
CA ILE A 95 -2.65 0.71 -4.02
C ILE A 95 -2.03 0.29 -5.35
N ILE A 96 -2.77 0.49 -6.44
CA ILE A 96 -2.35 0.10 -7.78
C ILE A 96 -2.49 1.32 -8.70
N ALA A 97 -1.37 1.73 -9.32
CA ALA A 97 -1.38 2.81 -10.28
C ALA A 97 -2.22 2.46 -11.52
N ASP A 98 -2.84 3.45 -12.14
CA ASP A 98 -3.74 3.24 -13.28
C ASP A 98 -3.04 2.77 -14.56
N ASN A 99 -1.75 3.03 -14.67
CA ASN A 99 -0.92 2.57 -15.78
C ASN A 99 -0.14 1.27 -15.49
N VAL A 100 -0.51 0.54 -14.45
CA VAL A 100 -0.05 -0.82 -14.22
C VAL A 100 -0.75 -1.75 -15.22
N VAL A 101 0.02 -2.62 -15.86
CA VAL A 101 -0.51 -3.64 -16.76
C VAL A 101 -0.67 -4.95 -16.00
N LEU A 102 -1.89 -5.42 -15.87
CA LEU A 102 -2.23 -6.73 -15.32
C LEU A 102 -2.73 -7.62 -16.44
N MET A 103 -2.03 -8.72 -16.70
CA MET A 103 -2.43 -9.71 -17.70
C MET A 103 -3.53 -10.64 -17.16
N ASP A 104 -3.70 -11.83 -17.74
CA ASP A 104 -4.77 -12.74 -17.39
C ASP A 104 -4.44 -13.64 -16.18
N GLN A 105 -5.46 -14.03 -15.43
CA GLN A 105 -5.38 -15.04 -14.35
C GLN A 105 -4.34 -14.70 -13.27
N ILE A 106 -4.30 -13.46 -12.84
CA ILE A 106 -3.42 -13.01 -11.77
C ILE A 106 -4.12 -13.17 -10.40
N GLU A 107 -3.42 -13.81 -9.48
CA GLU A 107 -3.80 -13.84 -8.06
C GLU A 107 -2.94 -12.81 -7.30
N LEU A 108 -3.53 -11.71 -6.87
CA LEU A 108 -2.86 -10.64 -6.11
C LEU A 108 -3.45 -10.55 -4.72
N ALA A 109 -2.66 -10.89 -3.71
CA ALA A 109 -3.11 -10.80 -2.33
C ALA A 109 -3.15 -9.34 -1.82
N LYS A 110 -3.86 -9.11 -0.72
CA LYS A 110 -4.09 -7.77 -0.14
C LYS A 110 -2.79 -7.11 0.33
N GLY A 111 -2.81 -5.78 0.37
CA GLY A 111 -1.71 -4.97 0.87
C GLY A 111 -0.60 -4.71 -0.16
N SER A 112 -0.84 -5.01 -1.42
CA SER A 112 0.14 -4.77 -2.49
C SER A 112 0.22 -3.29 -2.87
N ALA A 113 1.43 -2.83 -3.18
CA ALA A 113 1.70 -1.52 -3.76
C ALA A 113 2.35 -1.70 -5.13
N LEU A 114 1.60 -1.40 -6.19
CA LEU A 114 2.09 -1.45 -7.56
C LEU A 114 2.26 -0.03 -8.09
N SER A 115 3.50 0.39 -8.19
CA SER A 115 3.88 1.74 -8.67
C SER A 115 3.61 1.91 -10.16
N PRO A 116 3.61 3.15 -10.68
CA PRO A 116 3.48 3.41 -12.11
C PRO A 116 4.43 2.59 -12.99
N PHE A 117 3.93 2.13 -14.12
CA PHE A 117 4.66 1.36 -15.14
C PHE A 117 5.12 -0.04 -14.71
N VAL A 118 4.49 -0.61 -13.69
CA VAL A 118 4.66 -2.03 -13.33
C VAL A 118 3.85 -2.90 -14.29
N SER A 119 4.38 -4.06 -14.67
CA SER A 119 3.67 -5.05 -15.46
C SER A 119 3.71 -6.41 -14.79
N ILE A 120 2.57 -7.09 -14.73
CA ILE A 120 2.43 -8.45 -14.18
C ILE A 120 1.90 -9.36 -15.27
N GLY A 121 2.67 -10.40 -15.59
CA GLY A 121 2.35 -11.40 -16.60
C GLY A 121 1.21 -12.33 -16.22
N SER A 122 0.76 -13.12 -17.18
CA SER A 122 -0.37 -14.05 -16.98
C SER A 122 0.00 -15.21 -16.05
N ASN A 123 -1.00 -15.70 -15.31
CA ASN A 123 -0.88 -16.83 -14.37
C ASN A 123 0.12 -16.60 -13.23
N VAL A 124 0.35 -15.36 -12.85
CA VAL A 124 1.24 -14.99 -11.74
C VAL A 124 0.47 -15.02 -10.42
N LYS A 125 1.10 -15.58 -9.40
CA LYS A 125 0.58 -15.58 -8.02
C LYS A 125 1.46 -14.73 -7.13
N ILE A 126 0.87 -13.75 -6.45
CA ILE A 126 1.58 -12.79 -5.61
C ILE A 126 1.00 -12.81 -4.20
N GLY A 127 1.86 -13.04 -3.23
CA GLY A 127 1.54 -13.04 -1.80
C GLY A 127 1.24 -11.65 -1.24
N LYS A 128 0.98 -11.61 0.07
CA LYS A 128 0.56 -10.38 0.78
C LYS A 128 1.65 -9.30 0.80
N CYS A 129 1.20 -8.05 0.77
CA CYS A 129 2.06 -6.88 0.99
C CYS A 129 3.26 -6.82 0.04
N PHE A 130 3.04 -7.19 -1.22
CA PHE A 130 4.04 -7.07 -2.28
C PHE A 130 4.26 -5.61 -2.66
N HIS A 131 5.51 -5.19 -2.77
CA HIS A 131 5.88 -3.88 -3.29
C HIS A 131 6.62 -4.03 -4.61
N ALA A 132 6.04 -3.51 -5.68
CA ALA A 132 6.71 -3.36 -6.97
C ALA A 132 6.92 -1.88 -7.27
N ASN A 133 8.18 -1.43 -7.26
CA ASN A 133 8.55 -0.06 -7.60
C ASN A 133 8.51 0.17 -9.12
N LEU A 134 8.65 1.44 -9.49
CA LEU A 134 8.58 1.95 -10.86
C LEU A 134 9.32 1.06 -11.87
N TYR A 135 8.67 0.76 -12.99
CA TYR A 135 9.26 0.02 -14.13
C TYR A 135 9.71 -1.41 -13.83
N SER A 136 9.29 -1.99 -12.72
CA SER A 136 9.55 -3.42 -12.45
C SER A 136 8.49 -4.30 -13.12
N TYR A 137 8.84 -5.56 -13.35
CA TYR A 137 7.87 -6.52 -13.88
C TYR A 137 8.05 -7.94 -13.33
N VAL A 138 6.97 -8.70 -13.40
CA VAL A 138 6.93 -10.14 -13.13
C VAL A 138 6.45 -10.84 -14.41
N GLU A 139 7.26 -11.75 -14.95
CA GLU A 139 6.89 -12.57 -16.12
C GLU A 139 5.84 -13.61 -15.77
N HIS A 140 5.27 -14.22 -16.82
CA HIS A 140 4.22 -15.23 -16.70
C HIS A 140 4.63 -16.44 -15.84
N ASP A 141 3.65 -17.07 -15.21
CA ASP A 141 3.79 -18.30 -14.42
C ASP A 141 4.72 -18.19 -13.19
N CYS A 142 5.11 -16.98 -12.80
CA CYS A 142 5.92 -16.75 -11.60
C CYS A 142 5.08 -16.83 -10.33
N VAL A 143 5.72 -17.22 -9.23
CA VAL A 143 5.16 -17.19 -7.88
C VAL A 143 6.00 -16.29 -7.00
N ILE A 144 5.39 -15.23 -6.47
CA ILE A 144 6.01 -14.27 -5.56
C ILE A 144 5.45 -14.53 -4.16
N GLY A 145 6.35 -14.70 -3.17
CA GLY A 145 5.95 -14.91 -1.79
C GLY A 145 5.39 -13.66 -1.10
N ASP A 146 5.05 -13.81 0.19
CA ASP A 146 4.59 -12.68 1.01
C ASP A 146 5.73 -11.69 1.29
N PHE A 147 5.40 -10.41 1.39
CA PHE A 147 6.30 -9.32 1.81
C PHE A 147 7.53 -9.10 0.93
N VAL A 148 7.48 -9.52 -0.31
CA VAL A 148 8.58 -9.26 -1.27
C VAL A 148 8.59 -7.80 -1.69
N THR A 149 9.78 -7.22 -1.81
CA THR A 149 10.00 -5.85 -2.31
C THR A 149 10.84 -5.87 -3.57
N PHE A 150 10.33 -5.29 -4.64
CA PHE A 150 11.08 -4.99 -5.85
C PHE A 150 11.53 -3.53 -5.84
N ALA A 151 12.81 -3.29 -5.91
CA ALA A 151 13.38 -1.97 -6.19
C ALA A 151 12.97 -1.52 -7.61
N PRO A 152 13.12 -0.22 -7.96
CA PRO A 152 12.84 0.25 -9.33
C PRO A 152 13.58 -0.54 -10.39
N GLY A 153 12.89 -0.92 -11.46
CA GLY A 153 13.45 -1.63 -12.60
C GLY A 153 13.80 -3.11 -12.38
N VAL A 154 13.36 -3.72 -11.28
CA VAL A 154 13.56 -5.17 -11.06
C VAL A 154 12.79 -5.98 -12.10
N LYS A 155 13.46 -6.97 -12.67
CA LYS A 155 12.92 -7.88 -13.68
C LYS A 155 12.93 -9.30 -13.09
N CYS A 156 11.75 -9.90 -12.96
CA CYS A 156 11.58 -11.27 -12.48
C CYS A 156 11.06 -12.14 -13.63
N ASN A 157 11.88 -13.10 -14.02
CA ASN A 157 11.55 -14.07 -15.08
C ASN A 157 11.39 -15.46 -14.50
#